data_6b394a68da053952e6c1100b7967025d
#
_entry.id   6b394a68da053952e6c1100b7967025d
#
_cell.length_a   1.000
_cell.length_b   1.000
_cell.length_c   1.000
_cell.angle_alpha   90.00
_cell.angle_beta   90.00
_cell.angle_gamma   90.00
#
_symmetry.space_group_name_H-M   'P 1'
#
loop_
_entity.id
_entity.type
_entity.pdbx_description
1 polymer ?
#
loop_
_entity_poly.entity_id
_entity_poly.type
_entity_poly.pdbx_seq_one_letter_code
_entity_poly.pdbx_strand_id
1 'polypeptide(L)'
;VLVDAPCSGLGSPRRRPGARWRRTAKDVNELAELQRELLTSALATVRPGGVVAYTTCSPHVLETEYVVRDVTRRLDRRGQRVEVLHAGNAATRLAPRPPAGAERRMLQLWPHLEGTDAMFCALLRRVD
;
A
#
# COMPACT_ATOMS: atom_id res chain seq x y z
N VAL A 1 7.98 10.42 -2.50
CA VAL A 1 8.66 9.30 -1.80
C VAL A 1 7.97 8.01 -2.18
N LEU A 2 8.74 6.94 -2.42
CA LEU A 2 8.24 5.59 -2.62
C LEU A 2 8.56 4.75 -1.39
N VAL A 3 7.56 4.09 -0.84
CA VAL A 3 7.67 3.07 0.21
C VAL A 3 7.26 1.73 -0.39
N ASP A 4 8.23 1.00 -0.91
CA ASP A 4 8.07 -0.41 -1.28
C ASP A 4 8.28 -1.25 -0.02
N ALA A 5 7.18 -1.47 0.70
CA ALA A 5 7.25 -1.97 2.08
C ALA A 5 7.54 -3.48 2.14
N PRO A 6 8.42 -3.91 3.05
CA PRO A 6 8.58 -5.33 3.33
C PRO A 6 7.23 -5.90 3.77
N CYS A 7 6.82 -7.02 3.17
CA CYS A 7 5.53 -7.65 3.41
C CYS A 7 5.61 -9.17 3.39
N SER A 8 4.52 -9.83 3.68
CA SER A 8 4.45 -11.31 3.67
C SER A 8 4.78 -11.92 2.31
N GLY A 9 4.63 -11.15 1.22
CA GLY A 9 4.83 -11.62 -0.15
C GLY A 9 3.75 -12.58 -0.64
N LEU A 10 2.60 -12.62 0.03
CA LEU A 10 1.48 -13.50 -0.33
C LEU A 10 0.87 -13.18 -1.70
N GLY A 11 1.17 -12.00 -2.25
CA GLY A 11 0.75 -11.59 -3.58
C GLY A 11 1.65 -12.04 -4.74
N SER A 12 2.80 -12.67 -4.44
CA SER A 12 3.76 -13.11 -5.45
C SER A 12 4.03 -14.62 -5.46
N PRO A 13 2.97 -15.48 -5.41
CA PRO A 13 3.15 -16.94 -5.29
C PRO A 13 3.80 -17.56 -6.51
N ARG A 14 3.68 -16.96 -7.68
CA ARG A 14 4.32 -17.46 -8.91
C ARG A 14 5.85 -17.35 -8.85
N ARG A 15 6.37 -16.29 -8.24
CA ARG A 15 7.81 -16.06 -8.09
C ARG A 15 8.37 -16.63 -6.79
N ARG A 16 7.52 -16.74 -5.76
CA ARG A 16 7.88 -17.19 -4.41
C ARG A 16 6.84 -18.18 -3.86
N PRO A 17 6.70 -19.37 -4.45
CA PRO A 17 5.64 -20.31 -4.07
C PRO A 17 5.74 -20.77 -2.61
N GLY A 18 6.95 -20.81 -2.04
CA GLY A 18 7.15 -21.19 -0.64
C GLY A 18 6.67 -20.17 0.39
N ALA A 19 6.40 -18.93 0.02
CA ALA A 19 5.97 -17.88 0.95
C ALA A 19 4.66 -18.26 1.68
N ARG A 20 3.68 -18.80 0.95
CA ARG A 20 2.37 -19.21 1.51
C ARG A 20 2.47 -20.29 2.59
N TRP A 21 3.52 -21.12 2.56
CA TRP A 21 3.73 -22.20 3.51
C TRP A 21 4.56 -21.82 4.73
N ARG A 22 5.32 -20.71 4.61
CA ARG A 22 6.26 -20.27 5.66
C ARG A 22 5.72 -19.10 6.49
N ARG A 23 4.70 -18.39 6.00
CA ARG A 23 4.14 -17.22 6.69
C ARG A 23 3.07 -17.63 7.67
N THR A 24 3.16 -17.07 8.88
CA THR A 24 2.17 -17.24 9.95
C THR A 24 1.39 -15.94 10.14
N ALA A 25 0.29 -15.99 10.89
CA ALA A 25 -0.45 -14.80 11.28
C ALA A 25 0.41 -13.84 12.12
N LYS A 26 1.33 -14.37 12.91
CA LYS A 26 2.28 -13.57 13.70
C LYS A 26 3.20 -12.75 12.78
N ASP A 27 3.77 -13.39 11.75
CA ASP A 27 4.64 -12.70 10.79
C ASP A 27 3.90 -11.56 10.09
N VAL A 28 2.65 -11.76 9.69
CA VAL A 28 1.83 -10.71 9.06
C VAL A 28 1.59 -9.53 10.02
N ASN A 29 1.32 -9.80 11.30
CA ASN A 29 1.12 -8.74 12.28
C ASN A 29 2.39 -7.93 12.54
N GLU A 30 3.55 -8.59 12.68
CA GLU A 30 4.84 -7.93 12.87
C GLU A 30 5.22 -7.08 11.65
N LEU A 31 5.01 -7.60 10.44
CA LEU A 31 5.24 -6.85 9.20
C LEU A 31 4.29 -5.65 9.07
N ALA A 32 3.02 -5.82 9.44
CA ALA A 32 2.06 -4.72 9.40
C ALA A 32 2.44 -3.59 10.37
N GLU A 33 3.02 -3.89 11.53
CA GLU A 33 3.52 -2.85 12.43
C GLU A 33 4.72 -2.12 11.83
N LEU A 34 5.71 -2.83 11.30
CA LEU A 34 6.84 -2.23 10.59
C LEU A 34 6.38 -1.35 9.42
N GLN A 35 5.39 -1.79 8.67
CA GLN A 35 4.81 -1.02 7.56
C GLN A 35 4.18 0.30 8.04
N ARG A 36 3.51 0.30 9.20
CA ARG A 36 2.97 1.54 9.81
C ARG A 36 4.07 2.51 10.19
N GLU A 37 5.16 2.01 10.77
CA GLU A 37 6.32 2.83 11.13
C GLU A 37 6.97 3.45 9.89
N LEU A 38 7.20 2.64 8.84
CA LEU A 38 7.80 3.11 7.59
C LEU A 38 6.92 4.17 6.90
N LEU A 39 5.62 3.94 6.80
CA LEU A 39 4.70 4.90 6.19
C LEU A 39 4.61 6.19 7.01
N THR A 40 4.59 6.09 8.34
CA THR A 40 4.60 7.26 9.24
C THR A 40 5.88 8.08 9.05
N SER A 41 7.05 7.43 9.00
CA SER A 41 8.34 8.08 8.78
C SER A 41 8.40 8.77 7.42
N ALA A 42 7.92 8.11 6.37
CA ALA A 42 7.89 8.68 5.02
C ALA A 42 7.01 9.94 4.95
N LEU A 43 5.84 9.91 5.60
CA LEU A 43 4.95 11.06 5.67
C LEU A 43 5.51 12.22 6.50
N ALA A 44 6.30 11.91 7.54
CA ALA A 44 7.00 12.94 8.31
C ALA A 44 8.14 13.61 7.52
N THR A 45 8.80 12.85 6.64
CA THR A 45 9.97 13.31 5.88
C THR A 45 9.60 14.06 4.61
N VAL A 46 8.50 13.68 3.95
CA VAL A 46 8.06 14.36 2.73
C VAL A 46 7.62 15.79 3.03
N ARG A 47 7.96 16.73 2.15
CA ARG A 47 7.55 18.14 2.30
C ARG A 47 6.02 18.29 2.29
N PRO A 48 5.45 19.34 2.87
CA PRO A 48 4.03 19.71 2.67
C PRO A 48 3.67 19.76 1.18
N GLY A 49 2.51 19.23 0.81
CA GLY A 49 2.09 19.03 -0.57
C GLY A 49 2.74 17.86 -1.30
N GLY A 50 3.78 17.26 -0.73
CA GLY A 50 4.46 16.10 -1.31
C GLY A 50 3.65 14.81 -1.18
N VAL A 51 3.98 13.84 -2.04
CA VAL A 51 3.25 12.56 -2.14
C VAL A 51 4.14 11.40 -1.73
N VAL A 52 3.58 10.50 -0.95
CA VAL A 52 4.13 9.18 -0.63
C VAL A 52 3.31 8.14 -1.38
N ALA A 53 3.99 7.30 -2.15
CA ALA A 53 3.42 6.07 -2.70
C ALA A 53 3.78 4.93 -1.76
N TYR A 54 2.76 4.30 -1.18
CA TYR A 54 2.90 3.11 -0.35
C TYR A 54 2.50 1.88 -1.16
N THR A 55 3.41 0.91 -1.28
CA THR A 55 3.19 -0.30 -2.07
C THR A 55 3.58 -1.56 -1.30
N THR A 56 2.85 -2.64 -1.56
CA THR A 56 3.19 -3.99 -1.09
C THR A 56 2.87 -5.02 -2.17
N CYS A 57 3.56 -6.17 -2.17
CA CYS A 57 3.18 -7.33 -2.95
C CYS A 57 2.35 -8.31 -2.09
N SER A 58 1.29 -7.79 -1.48
CA SER A 58 0.37 -8.56 -0.63
C SER A 58 -1.08 -8.16 -0.88
N PRO A 59 -2.02 -9.10 -0.93
CA PRO A 59 -3.46 -8.83 -0.93
C PRO A 59 -4.05 -8.78 0.48
N HIS A 60 -3.22 -9.00 1.52
CA HIS A 60 -3.72 -9.11 2.88
C HIS A 60 -4.11 -7.75 3.45
N VAL A 61 -5.35 -7.60 3.92
CA VAL A 61 -5.89 -6.31 4.38
C VAL A 61 -5.10 -5.65 5.50
N LEU A 62 -4.47 -6.45 6.38
CA LEU A 62 -3.62 -5.93 7.46
C LEU A 62 -2.33 -5.27 6.95
N GLU A 63 -1.85 -5.65 5.76
CA GLU A 63 -0.65 -5.13 5.13
C GLU A 63 -0.96 -4.06 4.06
N THR A 64 -2.21 -3.79 3.81
CA THR A 64 -2.69 -2.89 2.75
C THR A 64 -3.57 -1.78 3.31
N GLU A 65 -4.88 -1.88 3.16
CA GLU A 65 -5.82 -0.82 3.56
C GLU A 65 -5.75 -0.47 5.05
N TYR A 66 -5.55 -1.45 5.93
CA TYR A 66 -5.51 -1.18 7.37
C TYR A 66 -4.25 -0.40 7.79
N VAL A 67 -3.10 -0.63 7.14
CA VAL A 67 -1.91 0.19 7.36
C VAL A 67 -2.21 1.66 7.02
N VAL A 68 -2.75 1.91 5.84
CA VAL A 68 -3.07 3.26 5.37
C VAL A 68 -4.09 3.94 6.29
N ARG A 69 -5.19 3.26 6.60
CA ARG A 69 -6.26 3.80 7.45
C ARG A 69 -5.80 4.08 8.88
N ASP A 70 -4.98 3.20 9.44
CA ASP A 70 -4.49 3.36 10.80
C ASP A 70 -3.49 4.51 10.90
N VAL A 71 -2.54 4.60 9.98
CA VAL A 71 -1.56 5.68 9.94
C VAL A 71 -2.24 7.04 9.72
N THR A 72 -3.12 7.15 8.74
CA THR A 72 -3.84 8.41 8.48
C THR A 72 -4.66 8.85 9.69
N ARG A 73 -5.36 7.93 10.36
CA ARG A 73 -6.12 8.23 11.58
C ARG A 73 -5.22 8.66 12.75
N ARG A 74 -4.06 8.01 12.92
CA ARG A 74 -3.10 8.38 13.98
C ARG A 74 -2.50 9.76 13.76
N LEU A 75 -2.18 10.10 12.51
CA LEU A 75 -1.65 11.42 12.13
C LEU A 75 -2.70 12.52 12.29
N ASP A 76 -3.93 12.27 11.88
CA ASP A 76 -5.06 13.20 12.04
C ASP A 76 -5.29 13.58 13.51
N ARG A 77 -5.26 12.59 14.42
CA ARG A 77 -5.35 12.85 15.87
C ARG A 77 -4.21 13.71 16.43
N ARG A 78 -3.09 13.82 15.71
CA ARG A 78 -1.95 14.67 16.05
C ARG A 78 -1.98 16.02 15.34
N GLY A 79 -3.07 16.30 14.63
CA GLY A 79 -3.24 17.53 13.86
C GLY A 79 -2.49 17.55 12.53
N GLN A 80 -1.95 16.41 12.08
CA GLN A 80 -1.27 16.27 10.79
C GLN A 80 -2.23 15.72 9.75
N ARG A 81 -2.59 16.54 8.77
CA ARG A 81 -3.54 16.13 7.74
C ARG A 81 -2.86 15.40 6.58
N VAL A 82 -3.40 14.26 6.25
CA VAL A 82 -2.98 13.43 5.11
C VAL A 82 -4.19 13.13 4.23
N GLU A 83 -4.06 13.41 2.96
CA GLU A 83 -5.08 13.11 1.95
C GLU A 83 -4.71 11.81 1.23
N VAL A 84 -5.64 10.85 1.18
CA VAL A 84 -5.51 9.67 0.32
C VAL A 84 -5.98 10.04 -1.08
N LEU A 85 -5.05 10.08 -2.03
CA LEU A 85 -5.32 10.39 -3.42
C LEU A 85 -5.90 9.17 -4.15
N HIS A 86 -6.37 9.39 -5.37
CA HIS A 86 -6.98 8.34 -6.17
C HIS A 86 -5.93 7.58 -7.00
N ALA A 87 -5.37 6.51 -6.43
CA ALA A 87 -4.34 5.69 -7.09
C ALA A 87 -4.85 5.01 -8.37
N GLY A 88 -6.12 4.59 -8.40
CA GLY A 88 -6.74 4.02 -9.60
C GLY A 88 -6.74 4.99 -10.79
N ASN A 89 -7.05 6.27 -10.56
CA ASN A 89 -6.99 7.29 -11.61
C ASN A 89 -5.56 7.52 -12.11
N ALA A 90 -4.58 7.50 -11.20
CA ALA A 90 -3.17 7.63 -11.59
C ALA A 90 -2.73 6.44 -12.44
N ALA A 91 -3.09 5.22 -12.05
CA ALA A 91 -2.78 4.01 -12.80
C ALA A 91 -3.42 4.00 -14.20
N THR A 92 -4.67 4.45 -14.32
CA THR A 92 -5.37 4.55 -15.62
C THR A 92 -4.65 5.47 -16.61
N ARG A 93 -3.97 6.52 -16.13
CA ARG A 93 -3.19 7.42 -17.00
C ARG A 93 -1.88 6.83 -17.47
N LEU A 94 -1.35 5.84 -16.77
CA LEU A 94 -0.04 5.25 -17.03
C LEU A 94 -0.14 3.89 -17.75
N ALA A 95 -1.26 3.21 -17.60
CA ALA A 95 -1.46 1.89 -18.19
C ALA A 95 -2.10 1.98 -19.57
N PRO A 96 -1.81 1.02 -20.49
CA PRO A 96 -2.48 0.94 -21.81
C PRO A 96 -3.99 0.76 -21.70
N ARG A 97 -4.47 0.19 -20.61
CA ARG A 97 -5.89 0.04 -20.26
C ARG A 97 -6.08 0.26 -18.77
N PRO A 98 -7.26 0.73 -18.32
CA PRO A 98 -7.54 0.84 -16.90
C PRO A 98 -7.44 -0.52 -16.20
N PRO A 99 -6.72 -0.62 -15.07
CA PRO A 99 -6.71 -1.85 -14.30
C PRO A 99 -8.06 -2.10 -13.64
N ALA A 100 -8.36 -3.35 -13.36
CA ALA A 100 -9.55 -3.70 -12.57
C ALA A 100 -9.48 -3.02 -11.19
N GLY A 101 -10.58 -2.43 -10.73
CA GLY A 101 -10.61 -1.67 -9.49
C GLY A 101 -10.06 -0.25 -9.58
N ALA A 102 -9.80 0.26 -10.80
CA ALA A 102 -9.34 1.64 -11.02
C ALA A 102 -10.31 2.72 -10.48
N GLU A 103 -11.55 2.37 -10.21
CA GLU A 103 -12.55 3.23 -9.56
C GLU A 103 -12.27 3.47 -8.07
N ARG A 104 -11.38 2.70 -7.47
CA ARG A 104 -11.03 2.80 -6.04
C ARG A 104 -9.91 3.80 -5.79
N ARG A 105 -9.94 4.45 -4.64
CA ARG A 105 -8.84 5.33 -4.20
C ARG A 105 -7.54 4.56 -3.97
N MET A 106 -7.60 3.42 -3.29
CA MET A 106 -6.47 2.51 -3.11
C MET A 106 -6.61 1.37 -4.11
N LEU A 107 -5.54 1.12 -4.86
CA LEU A 107 -5.53 0.14 -5.94
C LEU A 107 -4.98 -1.19 -5.46
N GLN A 108 -5.70 -2.26 -5.73
CA GLN A 108 -5.24 -3.63 -5.57
C GLN A 108 -5.25 -4.30 -6.95
N LEU A 109 -4.09 -4.73 -7.42
CA LEU A 109 -3.97 -5.56 -8.61
C LEU A 109 -4.11 -7.04 -8.24
N TRP A 110 -4.72 -7.81 -9.14
CA TRP A 110 -4.95 -9.23 -8.94
C TRP A 110 -4.36 -10.06 -10.06
N PRO A 111 -3.65 -11.18 -9.76
CA PRO A 111 -3.01 -12.01 -10.78
C PRO A 111 -3.96 -12.52 -11.87
N HIS A 112 -5.17 -12.89 -11.50
CA HIS A 112 -6.16 -13.43 -12.42
C HIS A 112 -6.83 -12.36 -13.31
N LEU A 113 -6.73 -11.08 -12.97
CA LEU A 113 -7.28 -9.98 -13.74
C LEU A 113 -6.23 -9.27 -14.58
N GLU A 114 -5.04 -9.05 -14.00
CA GLU A 114 -3.99 -8.21 -14.61
C GLU A 114 -2.79 -9.01 -15.10
N GLY A 115 -2.69 -10.30 -14.77
CA GLY A 115 -1.52 -11.11 -15.09
C GLY A 115 -0.24 -10.72 -14.32
N THR A 116 -0.37 -9.89 -13.30
CA THR A 116 0.72 -9.39 -12.43
C THR A 116 0.73 -10.10 -11.09
N ASP A 117 1.69 -9.78 -10.22
CA ASP A 117 1.58 -10.10 -8.80
C ASP A 117 0.39 -9.33 -8.19
N ALA A 118 -0.13 -9.80 -7.05
CA ALA A 118 -1.11 -9.06 -6.29
C ALA A 118 -0.43 -7.86 -5.60
N MET A 119 -0.37 -6.75 -6.31
CA MET A 119 0.25 -5.50 -5.83
C MET A 119 -0.80 -4.57 -5.27
N PHE A 120 -0.50 -3.98 -4.13
CA PHE A 120 -1.28 -2.90 -3.55
C PHE A 120 -0.57 -1.57 -3.73
N CYS A 121 -1.32 -0.51 -3.98
CA CYS A 121 -0.81 0.85 -4.06
C CYS A 121 -1.78 1.85 -3.44
N ALA A 122 -1.27 2.68 -2.55
CA ALA A 122 -1.95 3.88 -2.05
C ALA A 122 -1.06 5.10 -2.25
N LEU A 123 -1.66 6.19 -2.67
CA LEU A 123 -1.00 7.49 -2.82
C LEU A 123 -1.48 8.42 -1.70
N LEU A 124 -0.56 8.94 -0.91
CA LEU A 124 -0.87 9.79 0.23
C LEU A 124 -0.16 11.14 0.08
N ARG A 125 -0.93 12.22 0.13
CA ARG A 125 -0.40 13.59 0.13
C ARG A 125 -0.33 14.11 1.54
N ARG A 126 0.85 14.58 1.96
CA ARG A 126 0.97 15.41 3.15
C ARG A 126 0.39 16.79 2.87
N VAL A 127 -0.60 17.24 3.65
CA VAL A 127 -1.28 18.53 3.42
C VAL A 127 -0.50 19.67 4.07
N ASP A 128 -0.06 19.49 5.31
CA ASP A 128 0.61 20.46 6.18
C ASP A 128 1.91 19.93 6.78
#